data_3a5debe08b71a975f6b6d3d173e3c569
#
_entry.id   3a5debe08b71a975f6b6d3d173e3c569
#
_cell.length_a   1.000
_cell.length_b   1.000
_cell.length_c   1.000
_cell.angle_alpha   90.00
_cell.angle_beta   90.00
_cell.angle_gamma   90.00
#
_symmetry.space_group_name_H-M   'P 1'
#
loop_
_entity.id
_entity.type
_entity.pdbx_description
1 polymer ?
#
loop_
_entity_poly.entity_id
_entity_poly.type
_entity_poly.pdbx_seq_one_letter_code
_entity_poly.pdbx_strand_id
1 'polypeptide(L)'
;MNCLNADSSTAGTAPSDTKVISLRLFDEQMQQFETQNETTTDLDLSLPVDAMKGARHPLSIVREEINNIFERLGFVISEGPEVEDDFHCFTALNFPPDHPARDMQDTFFISKDPDVLLRTHTSSVQVRAMEQGEPPIRIIAPGRVFRNEAISARAHCIFHQIEGLYIDKDVSFADLKQTLFHFVKEYFGEETKVRFRPSYFPFTETSAEMDISCNICGGKGCNICKHTGWLEILGCGICDPNILKACNIDPEVYTGFAFGMGVERIAMLKYQVNDLRLYFENDVRFLKQFEQA
;
A
#
# COMPACT_ATOMS: atom_id res chain seq x y z
N MET A 1 -52.38 24.08 28.87
CA MET A 1 -52.62 25.18 29.82
C MET A 1 -51.60 26.25 29.61
N ASN A 2 -52.15 27.41 29.32
CA ASN A 2 -51.60 28.76 29.20
C ASN A 2 -50.69 29.08 28.00
N CYS A 3 -51.43 29.58 26.98
CA CYS A 3 -51.06 30.64 26.10
C CYS A 3 -50.78 31.93 26.90
N LEU A 4 -49.78 32.70 26.51
CA LEU A 4 -49.88 34.16 26.70
C LEU A 4 -49.40 34.80 25.42
N ASN A 5 -50.31 35.58 24.84
CA ASN A 5 -50.15 36.58 23.80
C ASN A 5 -49.12 37.62 24.26
N ALA A 6 -48.29 38.08 23.35
CA ALA A 6 -47.65 39.36 23.47
C ALA A 6 -47.76 40.09 22.15
N ASP A 7 -48.30 41.24 22.26
CA ASP A 7 -48.74 42.21 21.26
C ASP A 7 -47.71 42.60 20.19
N SER A 8 -48.26 42.79 19.01
CA SER A 8 -47.71 43.55 17.93
C SER A 8 -47.82 45.05 18.23
N SER A 9 -46.70 45.70 18.50
CA SER A 9 -46.52 47.13 18.13
C SER A 9 -45.15 47.62 18.65
N THR A 10 -44.16 47.63 17.82
CA THR A 10 -43.23 48.80 17.66
C THR A 10 -42.44 48.55 16.38
N ALA A 11 -42.91 49.20 15.34
CA ALA A 11 -42.08 49.54 14.20
C ALA A 11 -41.07 50.57 14.64
N GLY A 12 -39.80 50.26 14.56
CA GLY A 12 -38.74 51.18 14.93
C GLY A 12 -37.39 50.74 14.41
N THR A 13 -37.10 51.13 13.18
CA THR A 13 -35.76 51.50 12.67
C THR A 13 -34.55 50.88 13.34
N ALA A 14 -33.92 49.89 12.74
CA ALA A 14 -32.47 49.79 12.59
C ALA A 14 -31.97 48.54 11.82
N PRO A 15 -32.07 48.49 10.50
CA PRO A 15 -31.16 47.67 9.72
C PRO A 15 -29.85 48.36 9.31
N SER A 16 -29.80 49.72 9.42
CA SER A 16 -28.64 50.49 8.99
C SER A 16 -27.50 50.49 10.01
N ASP A 17 -27.80 50.58 11.28
CA ASP A 17 -26.77 50.73 12.30
C ASP A 17 -26.00 49.40 12.58
N THR A 18 -26.70 48.29 12.58
CA THR A 18 -26.06 46.98 12.77
C THR A 18 -25.13 46.62 11.60
N LYS A 19 -25.49 46.98 10.38
CA LYS A 19 -24.68 46.78 9.19
C LYS A 19 -23.44 47.68 9.15
N VAL A 20 -23.60 48.91 9.60
CA VAL A 20 -22.50 49.91 9.73
C VAL A 20 -21.53 49.48 10.84
N ILE A 21 -22.04 49.00 11.98
CA ILE A 21 -21.22 48.51 13.08
C ILE A 21 -20.45 47.25 12.65
N SER A 22 -21.08 46.30 11.94
CA SER A 22 -20.43 45.10 11.44
C SER A 22 -19.35 45.39 10.39
N LEU A 23 -19.55 46.37 9.52
CA LEU A 23 -18.55 46.82 8.56
C LEU A 23 -17.36 47.49 9.25
N ARG A 24 -17.59 48.35 10.25
CA ARG A 24 -16.52 48.96 11.04
C ARG A 24 -15.68 47.92 11.79
N LEU A 25 -16.31 46.96 12.42
CA LEU A 25 -15.61 45.87 13.11
C LEU A 25 -14.80 45.02 12.12
N PHE A 26 -15.32 44.80 10.93
CA PHE A 26 -14.59 44.10 9.88
C PHE A 26 -13.38 44.90 9.39
N ASP A 27 -13.56 46.19 9.14
CA ASP A 27 -12.47 47.09 8.71
C ASP A 27 -11.40 47.26 9.81
N GLU A 28 -11.80 47.34 11.08
CA GLU A 28 -10.87 47.37 12.22
C GLU A 28 -10.10 46.05 12.36
N GLN A 29 -10.73 44.88 12.16
CA GLN A 29 -10.06 43.61 12.16
C GLN A 29 -9.13 43.45 10.95
N MET A 30 -9.53 43.91 9.77
CA MET A 30 -8.67 43.89 8.58
C MET A 30 -7.44 44.80 8.76
N GLN A 31 -7.61 46.01 9.33
CA GLN A 31 -6.48 46.88 9.66
C GLN A 31 -5.55 46.26 10.72
N GLN A 32 -6.10 45.57 11.71
CA GLN A 32 -5.27 44.82 12.68
C GLN A 32 -4.51 43.64 12.03
N PHE A 33 -5.13 42.98 11.06
CA PHE A 33 -4.49 41.93 10.28
C PHE A 33 -3.39 42.45 9.36
N GLU A 34 -3.65 43.60 8.72
CA GLU A 34 -2.64 44.26 7.88
C GLU A 34 -1.46 44.79 8.72
N THR A 35 -1.71 45.39 9.88
CA THR A 35 -0.65 45.84 10.81
C THR A 35 0.10 44.68 11.45
N GLN A 36 -0.52 43.52 11.67
CA GLN A 36 0.19 42.34 12.14
C GLN A 36 1.03 41.65 11.04
N ASN A 37 0.63 41.81 9.77
CA ASN A 37 1.44 41.31 8.62
C ASN A 37 2.54 42.30 8.19
N GLU A 38 2.52 43.56 8.67
CA GLU A 38 3.61 44.51 8.48
C GLU A 38 4.80 44.33 9.46
N THR A 39 4.77 43.37 10.37
CA THR A 39 6.02 42.82 10.85
C THR A 39 6.67 42.05 9.71
N THR A 40 7.20 42.82 8.76
CA THR A 40 8.23 42.32 7.86
C THR A 40 9.31 41.72 8.74
N THR A 41 9.29 40.39 8.88
CA THR A 41 10.53 39.69 9.08
C THR A 41 11.40 40.19 7.97
N ASP A 42 12.45 40.94 8.29
CA ASP A 42 13.49 41.29 7.35
C ASP A 42 14.01 39.98 6.78
N LEU A 43 13.37 39.53 5.71
CA LEU A 43 13.84 38.38 4.96
C LEU A 43 15.18 38.83 4.36
N ASP A 44 16.26 38.33 4.92
CA ASP A 44 17.57 38.60 4.39
C ASP A 44 17.71 37.90 3.03
N LEU A 45 17.41 38.65 1.97
CA LEU A 45 17.48 38.20 0.59
C LEU A 45 18.92 37.97 0.13
N SER A 46 19.92 38.30 0.96
CA SER A 46 21.32 38.00 0.70
C SER A 46 21.74 36.59 1.12
N LEU A 47 20.91 35.94 1.97
CA LEU A 47 21.13 34.54 2.32
C LEU A 47 20.91 33.66 1.08
N PRO A 48 21.81 32.72 0.80
CA PRO A 48 21.59 31.76 -0.27
C PRO A 48 20.29 31.01 0.01
N VAL A 49 19.39 30.99 -0.95
CA VAL A 49 18.20 30.15 -0.88
C VAL A 49 18.70 28.73 -0.69
N ASP A 50 18.31 28.08 0.40
CA ASP A 50 18.56 26.65 0.56
C ASP A 50 18.07 25.96 -0.71
N ALA A 51 19.01 25.44 -1.49
CA ALA A 51 18.66 24.68 -2.67
C ALA A 51 17.74 23.54 -2.18
N MET A 52 16.47 23.61 -2.57
CA MET A 52 15.53 22.54 -2.26
C MET A 52 16.06 21.28 -2.95
N LYS A 53 16.80 20.46 -2.20
CA LYS A 53 17.22 19.15 -2.66
C LYS A 53 15.96 18.29 -2.73
N GLY A 54 15.69 17.75 -3.91
CA GLY A 54 14.63 16.78 -4.07
C GLY A 54 14.97 15.50 -3.30
N ALA A 55 13.97 14.89 -2.66
CA ALA A 55 14.08 13.58 -2.04
C ALA A 55 13.26 12.57 -2.84
N ARG A 56 13.76 11.34 -2.93
CA ARG A 56 12.97 10.23 -3.45
C ARG A 56 12.03 9.75 -2.36
N HIS A 57 10.78 9.45 -2.73
CA HIS A 57 9.83 8.92 -1.77
C HIS A 57 10.31 7.55 -1.23
N PRO A 58 10.27 7.29 0.10
CA PRO A 58 10.80 6.05 0.68
C PRO A 58 10.19 4.78 0.10
N LEU A 59 8.90 4.77 -0.25
CA LEU A 59 8.28 3.61 -0.92
C LEU A 59 8.87 3.36 -2.32
N SER A 60 9.26 4.43 -3.05
CA SER A 60 9.91 4.28 -4.35
C SER A 60 11.30 3.69 -4.22
N ILE A 61 12.05 4.08 -3.18
CA ILE A 61 13.38 3.53 -2.88
C ILE A 61 13.27 2.04 -2.55
N VAL A 62 12.37 1.68 -1.62
CA VAL A 62 12.15 0.28 -1.22
C VAL A 62 11.70 -0.58 -2.39
N ARG A 63 10.77 -0.08 -3.23
CA ARG A 63 10.31 -0.79 -4.42
C ARG A 63 11.45 -1.08 -5.39
N GLU A 64 12.29 -0.09 -5.65
CA GLU A 64 13.43 -0.25 -6.56
C GLU A 64 14.46 -1.24 -6.01
N GLU A 65 14.78 -1.17 -4.72
CA GLU A 65 15.70 -2.12 -4.09
C GLU A 65 15.20 -3.57 -4.21
N ILE A 66 13.91 -3.80 -3.93
CA ILE A 66 13.29 -5.13 -4.06
C ILE A 66 13.32 -5.59 -5.51
N ASN A 67 12.92 -4.71 -6.45
CA ASN A 67 12.94 -5.04 -7.88
C ASN A 67 14.35 -5.45 -8.33
N ASN A 68 15.36 -4.67 -7.97
CA ASN A 68 16.75 -4.94 -8.33
C ASN A 68 17.26 -6.31 -7.82
N ILE A 69 16.82 -6.73 -6.63
CA ILE A 69 17.16 -8.06 -6.10
C ILE A 69 16.57 -9.17 -6.98
N PHE A 70 15.27 -9.07 -7.29
CA PHE A 70 14.61 -10.09 -8.11
C PHE A 70 15.04 -10.06 -9.57
N GLU A 71 15.34 -8.90 -10.15
CA GLU A 71 15.90 -8.80 -11.51
C GLU A 71 17.26 -9.56 -11.61
N ARG A 72 18.12 -9.46 -10.59
CA ARG A 72 19.37 -10.25 -10.55
C ARG A 72 19.13 -11.75 -10.41
N LEU A 73 17.97 -12.16 -9.89
CA LEU A 73 17.54 -13.55 -9.88
C LEU A 73 16.87 -13.98 -11.19
N GLY A 74 16.82 -13.12 -12.20
CA GLY A 74 16.25 -13.38 -13.52
C GLY A 74 14.75 -13.17 -13.61
N PHE A 75 14.13 -12.47 -12.67
CA PHE A 75 12.75 -12.03 -12.79
C PHE A 75 12.65 -10.80 -13.67
N VAL A 76 11.58 -10.71 -14.45
CA VAL A 76 11.26 -9.57 -15.30
C VAL A 76 10.12 -8.77 -14.66
N ILE A 77 10.21 -7.44 -14.67
CA ILE A 77 9.13 -6.60 -14.18
C ILE A 77 7.96 -6.66 -15.19
N SER A 78 6.78 -6.98 -14.68
CA SER A 78 5.53 -6.99 -15.44
C SER A 78 4.54 -6.01 -14.80
N GLU A 79 3.92 -5.17 -15.62
CA GLU A 79 2.92 -4.20 -15.19
C GLU A 79 1.54 -4.55 -15.75
N GLY A 80 0.49 -4.11 -15.10
CA GLY A 80 -0.88 -4.32 -15.54
C GLY A 80 -1.82 -3.23 -15.02
N PRO A 81 -3.08 -3.22 -15.49
CA PRO A 81 -4.05 -2.20 -15.16
C PRO A 81 -4.43 -2.24 -13.67
N GLU A 82 -4.78 -1.07 -13.13
CA GLU A 82 -5.33 -0.94 -11.77
C GLU A 82 -6.84 -1.22 -11.74
N VAL A 83 -7.51 -0.99 -12.87
CA VAL A 83 -8.93 -1.33 -13.07
C VAL A 83 -9.01 -2.69 -13.74
N GLU A 84 -9.67 -3.63 -13.09
CA GLU A 84 -9.71 -5.03 -13.49
C GLU A 84 -11.14 -5.55 -13.58
N ASP A 85 -11.30 -6.66 -14.27
CA ASP A 85 -12.51 -7.46 -14.24
C ASP A 85 -12.45 -8.54 -13.16
N ASP A 86 -13.59 -9.16 -12.90
CA ASP A 86 -13.69 -10.26 -11.93
C ASP A 86 -12.83 -11.47 -12.31
N PHE A 87 -12.71 -11.77 -13.60
CA PHE A 87 -11.97 -12.95 -14.05
C PHE A 87 -10.50 -12.87 -13.62
N HIS A 88 -9.81 -11.77 -13.95
CA HIS A 88 -8.39 -11.62 -13.65
C HIS A 88 -8.12 -11.37 -12.16
N CYS A 89 -9.06 -10.73 -11.45
CA CYS A 89 -8.86 -10.43 -10.04
C CYS A 89 -9.23 -11.59 -9.12
N PHE A 90 -10.18 -12.44 -9.50
CA PHE A 90 -10.70 -13.48 -8.60
C PHE A 90 -10.89 -14.84 -9.26
N THR A 91 -11.63 -14.93 -10.37
CA THR A 91 -12.04 -16.24 -10.92
C THR A 91 -10.86 -17.08 -11.38
N ALA A 92 -9.93 -16.51 -12.14
CA ALA A 92 -8.71 -17.19 -12.60
C ALA A 92 -7.76 -17.57 -11.46
N LEU A 93 -7.89 -16.88 -10.31
CA LEU A 93 -7.08 -17.11 -9.09
C LEU A 93 -7.77 -18.08 -8.10
N ASN A 94 -8.73 -18.86 -8.58
CA ASN A 94 -9.41 -19.89 -7.79
C ASN A 94 -10.18 -19.37 -6.57
N PHE A 95 -10.59 -18.09 -6.57
CA PHE A 95 -11.48 -17.56 -5.55
C PHE A 95 -12.92 -18.08 -5.77
N PRO A 96 -13.54 -18.73 -4.78
CA PRO A 96 -14.93 -19.15 -4.89
C PRO A 96 -15.88 -17.94 -5.02
N PRO A 97 -17.07 -18.12 -5.62
CA PRO A 97 -18.02 -17.02 -5.86
C PRO A 97 -18.49 -16.30 -4.58
N ASP A 98 -18.52 -17.00 -3.46
CA ASP A 98 -18.95 -16.53 -2.14
C ASP A 98 -17.79 -16.12 -1.23
N HIS A 99 -16.59 -15.99 -1.77
CA HIS A 99 -15.42 -15.60 -0.98
C HIS A 99 -15.57 -14.15 -0.48
N PRO A 100 -15.30 -13.87 0.81
CA PRO A 100 -15.46 -12.52 1.39
C PRO A 100 -14.71 -11.42 0.64
N ALA A 101 -13.54 -11.70 0.06
CA ALA A 101 -12.78 -10.74 -0.74
C ALA A 101 -13.52 -10.23 -1.99
N ARG A 102 -14.58 -10.94 -2.43
CA ARG A 102 -15.47 -10.49 -3.53
C ARG A 102 -16.59 -9.58 -3.04
N ASP A 103 -16.71 -9.33 -1.75
CA ASP A 103 -17.75 -8.47 -1.19
C ASP A 103 -17.36 -6.98 -1.38
N MET A 104 -18.37 -6.14 -1.52
CA MET A 104 -18.23 -4.67 -1.54
C MET A 104 -17.64 -4.11 -0.24
N GLN A 105 -17.61 -4.87 0.84
CA GLN A 105 -16.98 -4.48 2.09
C GLN A 105 -15.46 -4.47 1.99
N ASP A 106 -14.87 -5.34 1.15
CA ASP A 106 -13.43 -5.49 1.02
C ASP A 106 -12.89 -4.98 -0.35
N THR A 107 -13.76 -4.82 -1.36
CA THR A 107 -13.39 -4.45 -2.73
C THR A 107 -14.10 -3.18 -3.21
N PHE A 108 -13.36 -2.30 -3.88
CA PHE A 108 -13.93 -1.14 -4.57
C PHE A 108 -14.41 -1.52 -5.97
N PHE A 109 -15.72 -1.60 -6.17
CA PHE A 109 -16.33 -1.80 -7.48
C PHE A 109 -16.57 -0.46 -8.17
N ILE A 110 -16.22 -0.39 -9.46
CA ILE A 110 -16.50 0.73 -10.35
C ILE A 110 -17.87 0.53 -11.00
N SER A 111 -18.16 -0.70 -11.44
CA SER A 111 -19.47 -1.11 -11.92
C SER A 111 -19.80 -2.53 -11.51
N LYS A 112 -21.09 -2.83 -11.51
CA LYS A 112 -21.65 -4.17 -11.38
C LYS A 112 -22.39 -4.49 -12.68
N ASP A 113 -22.31 -5.74 -13.12
CA ASP A 113 -22.95 -6.25 -14.33
C ASP A 113 -22.50 -5.51 -15.65
N PRO A 114 -21.28 -5.78 -16.15
CA PRO A 114 -20.27 -6.69 -15.61
C PRO A 114 -19.51 -6.09 -14.42
N ASP A 115 -18.97 -6.96 -13.58
CA ASP A 115 -18.12 -6.53 -12.45
C ASP A 115 -16.80 -5.96 -12.95
N VAL A 116 -16.60 -4.65 -12.70
CA VAL A 116 -15.36 -3.93 -12.89
C VAL A 116 -14.96 -3.30 -11.57
N LEU A 117 -13.71 -3.50 -11.17
CA LEU A 117 -13.23 -3.18 -9.83
C LEU A 117 -11.81 -2.63 -9.83
N LEU A 118 -11.41 -2.03 -8.72
CA LEU A 118 -10.01 -1.74 -8.45
C LEU A 118 -9.34 -2.99 -7.88
N ARG A 119 -8.22 -3.42 -8.47
CA ARG A 119 -7.52 -4.65 -8.08
C ARG A 119 -7.14 -4.63 -6.60
N THR A 120 -7.41 -5.72 -5.91
CA THR A 120 -7.12 -5.91 -4.48
C THR A 120 -5.73 -6.48 -4.21
N HIS A 121 -5.05 -6.93 -5.25
CA HIS A 121 -3.69 -7.49 -5.29
C HIS A 121 -3.13 -7.37 -6.71
N THR A 122 -1.83 -7.60 -6.86
CA THR A 122 -1.17 -7.57 -8.18
C THR A 122 -1.15 -8.95 -8.87
N SER A 123 -1.80 -9.97 -8.31
CA SER A 123 -1.91 -11.30 -8.90
C SER A 123 -2.66 -11.30 -10.23
N SER A 124 -3.51 -10.29 -10.50
CA SER A 124 -4.13 -10.10 -11.82
C SER A 124 -3.11 -9.94 -12.94
N VAL A 125 -1.95 -9.32 -12.64
CA VAL A 125 -0.84 -9.21 -13.59
C VAL A 125 -0.23 -10.57 -13.87
N GLN A 126 -0.16 -11.45 -12.85
CA GLN A 126 0.32 -12.82 -13.02
C GLN A 126 -0.60 -13.62 -13.96
N VAL A 127 -1.94 -13.49 -13.81
CA VAL A 127 -2.92 -14.10 -14.72
C VAL A 127 -2.68 -13.64 -16.15
N ARG A 128 -2.58 -12.31 -16.37
CA ARG A 128 -2.31 -11.74 -17.69
C ARG A 128 -1.00 -12.21 -18.30
N ALA A 129 0.04 -12.35 -17.49
CA ALA A 129 1.33 -12.86 -17.96
C ALA A 129 1.25 -14.34 -18.35
N MET A 130 0.49 -15.15 -17.62
CA MET A 130 0.24 -16.55 -17.96
C MET A 130 -0.60 -16.73 -19.23
N GLU A 131 -1.57 -15.83 -19.49
CA GLU A 131 -2.38 -15.85 -20.70
C GLU A 131 -1.60 -15.45 -21.96
N GLN A 132 -0.60 -14.56 -21.80
CA GLN A 132 0.16 -13.99 -22.92
C GLN A 132 1.44 -14.76 -23.24
N GLY A 133 1.96 -15.55 -22.31
CA GLY A 133 3.25 -16.21 -22.41
C GLY A 133 3.20 -17.72 -22.24
N GLU A 134 4.20 -18.38 -22.78
CA GLU A 134 4.45 -19.80 -22.51
C GLU A 134 5.56 -19.95 -21.46
N PRO A 135 5.48 -20.96 -20.56
CA PRO A 135 6.58 -21.24 -19.64
C PRO A 135 7.92 -21.52 -20.37
N PRO A 136 9.07 -21.07 -19.83
CA PRO A 136 9.21 -20.57 -18.46
C PRO A 136 8.77 -19.12 -18.28
N ILE A 137 7.96 -18.86 -17.24
CA ILE A 137 7.50 -17.51 -16.86
C ILE A 137 8.16 -17.16 -15.52
N ARG A 138 8.88 -16.04 -15.47
CA ARG A 138 9.53 -15.56 -14.24
C ARG A 138 9.36 -14.04 -14.15
N ILE A 139 8.39 -13.59 -13.39
CA ILE A 139 8.02 -12.17 -13.31
C ILE A 139 7.89 -11.70 -11.86
N ILE A 140 8.11 -10.40 -11.65
CA ILE A 140 7.60 -9.65 -10.51
C ILE A 140 6.60 -8.60 -10.99
N ALA A 141 5.55 -8.40 -10.23
CA ALA A 141 4.47 -7.46 -10.51
C ALA A 141 4.37 -6.40 -9.42
N PRO A 142 5.18 -5.32 -9.48
CA PRO A 142 5.04 -4.19 -8.57
C PRO A 142 3.84 -3.33 -8.96
N GLY A 143 3.01 -2.92 -7.99
CA GLY A 143 1.88 -2.06 -8.31
C GLY A 143 1.06 -1.61 -7.11
N ARG A 144 0.23 -0.58 -7.32
CA ARG A 144 -0.78 -0.16 -6.36
C ARG A 144 -1.93 -1.14 -6.34
N VAL A 145 -2.48 -1.31 -5.14
CA VAL A 145 -3.65 -2.14 -4.89
C VAL A 145 -4.61 -1.41 -3.95
N PHE A 146 -5.86 -1.82 -3.95
CA PHE A 146 -6.94 -1.10 -3.32
C PHE A 146 -7.79 -2.05 -2.50
N ARG A 147 -8.04 -1.71 -1.23
CA ARG A 147 -8.94 -2.47 -0.35
C ARG A 147 -9.83 -1.51 0.41
N ASN A 148 -11.09 -1.86 0.53
CA ASN A 148 -12.05 -1.03 1.26
C ASN A 148 -11.89 -1.21 2.78
N GLU A 149 -10.74 -0.80 3.28
CA GLU A 149 -10.35 -0.87 4.69
C GLU A 149 -10.32 0.51 5.34
N ALA A 150 -10.62 0.58 6.62
CA ALA A 150 -10.48 1.82 7.39
C ALA A 150 -8.99 2.20 7.54
N ILE A 151 -8.68 3.47 7.23
CA ILE A 151 -7.32 4.00 7.34
C ILE A 151 -6.90 4.03 8.82
N SER A 152 -5.72 3.48 9.11
CA SER A 152 -5.14 3.41 10.44
C SER A 152 -3.61 3.47 10.38
N ALA A 153 -2.95 3.43 11.53
CA ALA A 153 -1.49 3.35 11.58
C ALA A 153 -0.91 2.06 10.93
N ARG A 154 -1.76 1.05 10.61
CA ARG A 154 -1.34 -0.26 10.11
C ARG A 154 -2.02 -0.70 8.82
N ALA A 155 -3.05 0.02 8.37
CA ALA A 155 -3.83 -0.28 7.18
C ALA A 155 -4.15 1.01 6.43
N HIS A 156 -4.20 0.93 5.11
CA HIS A 156 -4.62 2.03 4.24
C HIS A 156 -5.41 1.45 3.07
N CYS A 157 -6.42 2.17 2.60
CA CYS A 157 -7.24 1.73 1.47
C CYS A 157 -6.48 1.66 0.14
N ILE A 158 -5.33 2.31 0.05
CA ILE A 158 -4.38 2.24 -1.06
C ILE A 158 -3.03 1.83 -0.48
N PHE A 159 -2.39 0.83 -1.07
CA PHE A 159 -1.03 0.44 -0.71
C PHE A 159 -0.34 -0.20 -1.92
N HIS A 160 0.93 -0.58 -1.77
CA HIS A 160 1.72 -1.14 -2.87
C HIS A 160 2.10 -2.58 -2.54
N GLN A 161 1.97 -3.44 -3.53
CA GLN A 161 2.47 -4.82 -3.47
C GLN A 161 3.55 -5.06 -4.51
N ILE A 162 4.41 -6.01 -4.21
CA ILE A 162 5.27 -6.67 -5.19
C ILE A 162 4.95 -8.15 -5.07
N GLU A 163 4.43 -8.73 -6.14
CA GLU A 163 4.18 -10.16 -6.21
C GLU A 163 5.09 -10.80 -7.25
N GLY A 164 5.58 -12.00 -6.96
CA GLY A 164 6.40 -12.76 -7.86
C GLY A 164 5.72 -14.05 -8.30
N LEU A 165 5.95 -14.43 -9.55
CA LEU A 165 5.51 -15.69 -10.14
C LEU A 165 6.68 -16.35 -10.88
N TYR A 166 6.90 -17.62 -10.61
CA TYR A 166 7.81 -18.45 -11.40
C TYR A 166 7.13 -19.76 -11.78
N ILE A 167 7.03 -20.02 -13.07
CA ILE A 167 6.47 -21.25 -13.64
C ILE A 167 7.51 -21.85 -14.59
N ASP A 168 7.83 -23.11 -14.37
CA ASP A 168 8.73 -23.90 -15.22
C ASP A 168 8.46 -25.40 -14.96
N LYS A 169 9.22 -26.27 -15.59
CA LYS A 169 9.21 -27.69 -15.29
C LYS A 169 9.86 -27.95 -13.93
N ASP A 170 9.27 -28.87 -13.17
CA ASP A 170 9.83 -29.39 -11.91
C ASP A 170 10.08 -28.32 -10.81
N VAL A 171 9.39 -27.17 -10.88
CA VAL A 171 9.50 -26.12 -9.84
C VAL A 171 8.91 -26.63 -8.53
N SER A 172 9.65 -26.46 -7.44
CA SER A 172 9.31 -27.01 -6.14
C SER A 172 9.21 -25.94 -5.03
N PHE A 173 8.69 -26.34 -3.88
CA PHE A 173 8.69 -25.49 -2.68
C PHE A 173 10.11 -25.21 -2.16
N ALA A 174 11.10 -26.04 -2.51
CA ALA A 174 12.50 -25.79 -2.20
C ALA A 174 13.05 -24.60 -2.99
N ASP A 175 12.68 -24.49 -4.27
CA ASP A 175 13.07 -23.36 -5.13
C ASP A 175 12.46 -22.04 -4.62
N LEU A 176 11.19 -22.07 -4.22
CA LEU A 176 10.54 -20.95 -3.55
C LEU A 176 11.31 -20.52 -2.29
N LYS A 177 11.62 -21.47 -1.41
CA LYS A 177 12.39 -21.18 -0.19
C LYS A 177 13.74 -20.56 -0.51
N GLN A 178 14.48 -21.11 -1.45
CA GLN A 178 15.80 -20.62 -1.83
C GLN A 178 15.74 -19.19 -2.37
N THR A 179 14.77 -18.90 -3.25
CA THR A 179 14.52 -17.56 -3.79
C THR A 179 14.23 -16.55 -2.67
N LEU A 180 13.35 -16.90 -1.76
CA LEU A 180 12.97 -16.03 -0.65
C LEU A 180 14.07 -15.90 0.42
N PHE A 181 14.85 -16.95 0.68
CA PHE A 181 16.02 -16.85 1.55
C PHE A 181 17.06 -15.89 0.99
N HIS A 182 17.33 -15.96 -0.32
CA HIS A 182 18.25 -15.02 -0.97
C HIS A 182 17.75 -13.57 -0.82
N PHE A 183 16.48 -13.32 -1.11
CA PHE A 183 15.87 -12.00 -0.92
C PHE A 183 16.05 -11.48 0.52
N VAL A 184 15.73 -12.30 1.52
CA VAL A 184 15.83 -11.88 2.93
C VAL A 184 17.26 -11.58 3.34
N LYS A 185 18.20 -12.42 2.93
CA LYS A 185 19.63 -12.24 3.25
C LYS A 185 20.19 -10.95 2.64
N GLU A 186 19.85 -10.69 1.40
CA GLU A 186 20.32 -9.52 0.71
C GLU A 186 19.66 -8.23 1.21
N TYR A 187 18.34 -8.27 1.48
CA TYR A 187 17.59 -7.08 1.87
C TYR A 187 17.71 -6.74 3.36
N PHE A 188 17.63 -7.74 4.25
CA PHE A 188 17.62 -7.57 5.70
C PHE A 188 18.94 -7.96 6.39
N GLY A 189 19.89 -8.51 5.65
CA GLY A 189 21.20 -8.91 6.14
C GLY A 189 21.32 -10.40 6.49
N GLU A 190 22.56 -10.90 6.43
CA GLU A 190 22.93 -12.33 6.56
C GLU A 190 22.46 -12.98 7.88
N GLU A 191 22.41 -12.20 8.97
CA GLU A 191 22.04 -12.70 10.30
C GLU A 191 20.52 -12.85 10.48
N THR A 192 19.72 -12.39 9.52
CA THR A 192 18.25 -12.45 9.61
C THR A 192 17.78 -13.90 9.51
N LYS A 193 17.08 -14.34 10.55
CA LYS A 193 16.47 -15.67 10.59
C LYS A 193 15.12 -15.66 9.92
N VAL A 194 14.80 -16.74 9.22
CA VAL A 194 13.55 -16.93 8.48
C VAL A 194 12.82 -18.14 9.04
N ARG A 195 11.51 -18.09 9.10
CA ARG A 195 10.63 -19.24 9.31
C ARG A 195 9.43 -19.17 8.38
N PHE A 196 8.95 -20.33 7.98
CA PHE A 196 7.70 -20.48 7.24
C PHE A 196 6.65 -21.06 8.18
N ARG A 197 5.45 -20.50 8.13
CA ARG A 197 4.27 -20.98 8.83
C ARG A 197 3.23 -21.44 7.80
N PRO A 198 2.60 -22.60 7.97
CA PRO A 198 1.49 -22.98 7.11
C PRO A 198 0.41 -21.90 7.10
N SER A 199 -0.15 -21.64 5.94
CA SER A 199 -1.26 -20.71 5.72
C SER A 199 -2.18 -21.24 4.63
N TYR A 200 -3.22 -20.49 4.30
CA TYR A 200 -4.13 -20.82 3.23
C TYR A 200 -4.37 -19.59 2.34
N PHE A 201 -4.19 -19.78 1.03
CA PHE A 201 -4.60 -18.83 0.00
C PHE A 201 -5.32 -19.60 -1.11
N PRO A 202 -6.40 -19.05 -1.70
CA PRO A 202 -7.16 -19.73 -2.76
C PRO A 202 -6.32 -20.13 -3.97
N PHE A 203 -5.25 -19.38 -4.22
CA PHE A 203 -4.39 -19.51 -5.40
C PHE A 203 -3.11 -20.33 -5.17
N THR A 204 -2.89 -20.88 -3.98
CA THR A 204 -1.70 -21.71 -3.72
C THR A 204 -2.02 -22.94 -2.86
N GLU A 205 -1.35 -24.06 -3.18
CA GLU A 205 -1.35 -25.32 -2.46
C GLU A 205 0.01 -25.99 -2.67
N THR A 206 0.90 -26.05 -1.73
CA THR A 206 0.98 -25.67 -0.31
C THR A 206 1.18 -24.16 -0.14
N SER A 207 0.45 -23.56 0.78
CA SER A 207 0.57 -22.14 1.13
C SER A 207 1.36 -21.95 2.42
N ALA A 208 2.10 -20.85 2.51
CA ALA A 208 2.84 -20.46 3.70
C ALA A 208 2.92 -18.94 3.84
N GLU A 209 3.04 -18.48 5.07
CA GLU A 209 3.49 -17.14 5.41
C GLU A 209 4.94 -17.18 5.84
N MET A 210 5.73 -16.20 5.41
CA MET A 210 7.12 -16.07 5.79
C MET A 210 7.32 -14.97 6.82
N ASP A 211 7.92 -15.34 7.94
CA ASP A 211 8.35 -14.42 8.99
C ASP A 211 9.86 -14.29 9.01
N ILE A 212 10.32 -13.08 9.37
CA ILE A 212 11.73 -12.83 9.70
C ILE A 212 11.90 -12.57 11.20
N SER A 213 13.09 -12.83 11.73
CA SER A 213 13.42 -12.39 13.08
C SER A 213 13.32 -10.88 13.18
N CYS A 214 12.70 -10.38 14.26
CA CYS A 214 12.51 -8.94 14.43
C CYS A 214 13.87 -8.24 14.52
N ASN A 215 14.18 -7.43 13.51
CA ASN A 215 15.43 -6.66 13.44
C ASN A 215 15.52 -5.53 14.48
N ILE A 216 14.37 -5.09 15.02
CA ILE A 216 14.30 -4.02 16.02
C ILE A 216 14.75 -4.51 17.41
N CYS A 217 14.35 -5.72 17.80
CA CYS A 217 14.68 -6.29 19.12
C CYS A 217 15.64 -7.47 19.05
N GLY A 218 16.18 -7.79 17.87
CA GLY A 218 17.04 -8.96 17.68
C GLY A 218 16.38 -10.29 18.04
N GLY A 219 15.05 -10.40 17.86
CA GLY A 219 14.28 -11.60 18.17
C GLY A 219 13.89 -11.77 19.64
N LYS A 220 14.23 -10.82 20.53
CA LYS A 220 13.96 -10.90 21.99
C LYS A 220 12.49 -10.65 22.36
N GLY A 221 11.73 -10.03 21.47
CA GLY A 221 10.36 -9.60 21.69
C GLY A 221 10.25 -8.11 22.05
N CYS A 222 9.39 -7.38 21.33
CA CYS A 222 9.08 -5.97 21.57
C CYS A 222 7.63 -5.67 21.13
N ASN A 223 7.16 -4.45 21.37
CA ASN A 223 5.81 -4.03 20.99
C ASN A 223 5.55 -4.15 19.47
N ILE A 224 6.58 -3.95 18.64
CA ILE A 224 6.45 -4.02 17.16
C ILE A 224 6.16 -5.46 16.72
N CYS A 225 6.90 -6.43 17.24
CA CYS A 225 6.66 -7.86 16.95
C CYS A 225 5.64 -8.49 17.90
N LYS A 226 4.91 -7.70 18.69
CA LYS A 226 3.93 -8.17 19.69
C LYS A 226 4.53 -9.23 20.65
N HIS A 227 5.77 -9.01 21.06
CA HIS A 227 6.57 -9.88 21.93
C HIS A 227 6.87 -11.28 21.38
N THR A 228 6.57 -11.56 20.12
CA THR A 228 6.83 -12.87 19.49
C THR A 228 8.27 -13.05 19.03
N GLY A 229 9.00 -11.95 18.82
CA GLY A 229 10.33 -11.95 18.20
C GLY A 229 10.34 -12.13 16.68
N TRP A 230 9.14 -12.25 16.04
CA TRP A 230 8.99 -12.52 14.62
C TRP A 230 8.07 -11.49 13.96
N LEU A 231 8.35 -11.21 12.69
CA LEU A 231 7.60 -10.26 11.86
C LEU A 231 7.25 -10.94 10.53
N GLU A 232 5.97 -11.07 10.26
CA GLU A 232 5.47 -11.52 8.97
C GLU A 232 5.76 -10.46 7.90
N ILE A 233 6.33 -10.88 6.78
CA ILE A 233 6.70 -9.97 5.67
C ILE A 233 6.02 -10.31 4.36
N LEU A 234 5.64 -11.57 4.12
CA LEU A 234 4.99 -11.98 2.87
C LEU A 234 4.21 -13.29 3.02
N GLY A 235 3.27 -13.49 2.09
CA GLY A 235 2.63 -14.77 1.81
C GLY A 235 3.26 -15.43 0.57
N CYS A 236 3.27 -16.76 0.52
CA CYS A 236 3.82 -17.50 -0.61
C CYS A 236 3.25 -18.92 -0.71
N GLY A 237 3.47 -19.59 -1.82
CA GLY A 237 3.06 -20.98 -2.00
C GLY A 237 3.33 -21.50 -3.39
N ILE A 238 3.04 -22.79 -3.59
CA ILE A 238 3.03 -23.44 -4.90
C ILE A 238 1.71 -23.08 -5.58
N CYS A 239 1.77 -22.69 -6.85
CA CYS A 239 0.58 -22.35 -7.62
C CYS A 239 -0.39 -23.54 -7.68
N ASP A 240 -1.66 -23.28 -7.39
CA ASP A 240 -2.70 -24.29 -7.53
C ASP A 240 -2.83 -24.71 -8.99
N PRO A 241 -2.90 -26.02 -9.31
CA PRO A 241 -3.07 -26.51 -10.68
C PRO A 241 -4.27 -25.91 -11.42
N ASN A 242 -5.34 -25.51 -10.72
CA ASN A 242 -6.50 -24.90 -11.34
C ASN A 242 -6.19 -23.53 -11.97
N ILE A 243 -5.25 -22.77 -11.38
CA ILE A 243 -4.83 -21.47 -11.94
C ILE A 243 -4.09 -21.70 -13.27
N LEU A 244 -3.18 -22.66 -13.31
CA LEU A 244 -2.46 -23.01 -14.54
C LEU A 244 -3.44 -23.41 -15.63
N LYS A 245 -4.45 -24.26 -15.29
CA LYS A 245 -5.52 -24.65 -16.22
C LYS A 245 -6.36 -23.45 -16.69
N ALA A 246 -6.71 -22.54 -15.78
CA ALA A 246 -7.48 -21.34 -16.15
C ALA A 246 -6.76 -20.45 -17.16
N CYS A 247 -5.40 -20.50 -17.15
CA CYS A 247 -4.54 -19.76 -18.07
C CYS A 247 -4.00 -20.62 -19.23
N ASN A 248 -4.59 -21.80 -19.50
CA ASN A 248 -4.20 -22.74 -20.56
C ASN A 248 -2.77 -23.28 -20.46
N ILE A 249 -2.21 -23.36 -19.25
CA ILE A 249 -0.92 -24.00 -18.95
C ILE A 249 -1.18 -25.40 -18.43
N ASP A 250 -0.48 -26.42 -18.99
CA ASP A 250 -0.64 -27.82 -18.59
C ASP A 250 0.03 -28.09 -17.23
N PRO A 251 -0.74 -28.37 -16.16
CA PRO A 251 -0.19 -28.61 -14.81
C PRO A 251 0.48 -30.00 -14.65
N GLU A 252 0.32 -30.89 -15.62
CA GLU A 252 1.05 -32.17 -15.66
C GLU A 252 2.51 -31.99 -16.14
N VAL A 253 2.78 -30.86 -16.83
CA VAL A 253 4.09 -30.55 -17.40
C VAL A 253 4.79 -29.47 -16.58
N TYR A 254 4.03 -28.48 -16.11
CA TYR A 254 4.54 -27.29 -15.46
C TYR A 254 4.04 -27.15 -14.03
N THR A 255 4.92 -26.70 -13.17
CA THR A 255 4.63 -26.30 -11.80
C THR A 255 5.14 -24.88 -11.57
N GLY A 256 4.75 -24.26 -10.48
CA GLY A 256 5.23 -22.91 -10.20
C GLY A 256 5.01 -22.51 -8.77
N PHE A 257 5.62 -21.40 -8.39
CA PHE A 257 5.38 -20.77 -7.11
C PHE A 257 5.04 -19.29 -7.28
N ALA A 258 4.30 -18.78 -6.29
CA ALA A 258 4.01 -17.37 -6.16
C ALA A 258 4.32 -16.87 -4.75
N PHE A 259 4.61 -15.56 -4.65
CA PHE A 259 4.78 -14.88 -3.38
C PHE A 259 4.31 -13.42 -3.51
N GLY A 260 3.91 -12.80 -2.39
CA GLY A 260 3.46 -11.41 -2.39
C GLY A 260 3.78 -10.69 -1.09
N MET A 261 4.33 -9.47 -1.21
CA MET A 261 4.72 -8.62 -0.09
C MET A 261 4.16 -7.20 -0.23
N GLY A 262 3.81 -6.61 0.91
CA GLY A 262 3.42 -5.20 0.98
C GLY A 262 4.65 -4.30 1.11
N VAL A 263 4.83 -3.36 0.18
CA VAL A 263 5.99 -2.44 0.14
C VAL A 263 6.03 -1.57 1.39
N GLU A 264 4.88 -1.06 1.83
CA GLU A 264 4.77 -0.25 3.06
C GLU A 264 5.22 -1.02 4.29
N ARG A 265 4.86 -2.32 4.37
CA ARG A 265 5.28 -3.16 5.49
C ARG A 265 6.78 -3.31 5.56
N ILE A 266 7.43 -3.53 4.42
CA ILE A 266 8.89 -3.63 4.29
C ILE A 266 9.53 -2.27 4.62
N ALA A 267 8.99 -1.16 4.10
CA ALA A 267 9.47 0.18 4.37
C ALA A 267 9.36 0.56 5.87
N MET A 268 8.24 0.24 6.51
CA MET A 268 8.06 0.45 7.96
C MET A 268 9.12 -0.29 8.77
N LEU A 269 9.47 -1.51 8.39
CA LEU A 269 10.50 -2.30 9.08
C LEU A 269 11.90 -1.74 8.83
N LYS A 270 12.20 -1.32 7.60
CA LYS A 270 13.51 -0.76 7.22
C LYS A 270 13.77 0.56 7.91
N TYR A 271 12.83 1.48 7.86
CA TYR A 271 12.98 2.84 8.36
C TYR A 271 12.43 3.04 9.78
N GLN A 272 11.94 1.97 10.43
CA GLN A 272 11.37 1.99 11.78
C GLN A 272 10.22 3.00 11.93
N VAL A 273 9.42 3.15 10.87
CA VAL A 273 8.23 4.00 10.86
C VAL A 273 7.06 3.24 11.48
N ASN A 274 6.46 3.83 12.51
CA ASN A 274 5.40 3.16 13.29
C ASN A 274 3.98 3.43 12.78
N ASP A 275 3.83 4.39 11.87
CA ASP A 275 2.55 4.83 11.33
C ASP A 275 2.61 4.88 9.81
N LEU A 276 1.85 4.00 9.16
CA LEU A 276 1.79 3.85 7.71
C LEU A 276 1.27 5.10 7.01
N ARG A 277 0.41 5.90 7.68
CA ARG A 277 -0.18 7.12 7.11
C ARG A 277 0.86 8.15 6.71
N LEU A 278 2.01 8.19 7.39
CA LEU A 278 3.12 9.11 7.08
C LEU A 278 3.62 8.97 5.63
N TYR A 279 3.48 7.80 5.03
CA TYR A 279 3.84 7.59 3.62
C TYR A 279 2.85 8.23 2.64
N PHE A 280 1.65 8.62 3.09
CA PHE A 280 0.57 9.14 2.25
C PHE A 280 0.19 10.59 2.54
N GLU A 281 0.64 11.14 3.68
CA GLU A 281 0.31 12.51 4.11
C GLU A 281 1.11 13.60 3.38
N ASN A 282 2.15 13.21 2.63
CA ASN A 282 3.03 14.14 1.89
C ASN A 282 3.67 15.22 2.78
N ASP A 283 3.93 14.91 4.05
CA ASP A 283 4.59 15.83 4.98
C ASP A 283 6.05 16.04 4.60
N VAL A 284 6.40 17.27 4.22
CA VAL A 284 7.75 17.63 3.79
C VAL A 284 8.79 17.35 4.88
N ARG A 285 8.45 17.49 6.18
CA ARG A 285 9.36 17.20 7.30
C ARG A 285 9.70 15.70 7.37
N PHE A 286 8.74 14.83 7.04
CA PHE A 286 8.96 13.40 6.91
C PHE A 286 9.82 13.08 5.68
N LEU A 287 9.46 13.63 4.52
CA LEU A 287 10.14 13.34 3.26
C LEU A 287 11.59 13.83 3.24
N LYS A 288 11.91 14.97 3.88
CA LYS A 288 13.28 15.50 4.00
C LYS A 288 14.25 14.54 4.67
N GLN A 289 13.78 13.59 5.49
CA GLN A 289 14.64 12.59 6.13
C GLN A 289 15.25 11.61 5.11
N PHE A 290 14.75 11.57 3.88
CA PHE A 290 15.18 10.68 2.79
C PHE A 290 15.97 11.41 1.69
N GLU A 291 16.42 12.65 1.90
CA GLU A 291 17.16 13.43 0.90
C GLU A 291 18.53 12.82 0.49
N GLN A 292 19.06 11.92 1.32
CA GLN A 292 20.35 11.27 1.11
C GLN A 292 20.23 9.75 0.87
N ALA A 293 19.01 9.22 0.74
CA ALA A 293 18.76 7.81 0.56
C ALA A 293 18.74 7.38 -0.92
#